data_159ab27f21bac15c99366051b7a71aaa
#
_entry.id   159ab27f21bac15c99366051b7a71aaa
#
_cell.length_a   1.000
_cell.length_b   1.000
_cell.length_c   1.000
_cell.angle_alpha   90.00
_cell.angle_beta   90.00
_cell.angle_gamma   90.00
#
_symmetry.space_group_name_H-M   'P 1'
#
loop_
_entity.id
_entity.type
_entity.pdbx_description
1 polymer ?
#
loop_
_entity_poly.entity_id
_entity_poly.type
_entity_poly.pdbx_seq_one_letter_code
_entity_poly.pdbx_strand_id
1 'polypeptide(L)'
;MNAAVAQALQQLGVPADLQRVAGIDGATWLTGNGPPLTSRSPIDGGVLAELASVEGGAVDAALDRSRTAFQAWRVVPAPRRGELVRRFADLVREFHEPLALLITHEVGKITAEARGEVQELIDICEFAVGLSRQLHGLTIASERPGHRLMEQWHPLGPVGVITAFNFPVAVWGWNAMLALVCGDSVVWKPSEKAPLCAVATPALLGRVLAEFPDAPPGLSQVVLTADREVTRRLVDSPRVPLISATGSVAMGRDVAQRVAARLGRSLLELGGNNAAIVTPSADLELAIRSIVFGAVGTCGQRCTTLRRLIVHESLRERVVRQLRDGFAQLPIGDPAAPGTLVGPLIDEAAGEAMHRALGQAREQGGQVWGGERVKDGVPNGCYVRPALVEIEATAPIVQHETFAPILYVLAYRDFEEALAIQNGVPQGLSSAIFTNDLREAELFVSPAGSDCGLANVNTGTSGAEIGGAFGGEKETGGGRESGSDAWKNYMRRATNTINYSSQLPLAQGIRFDIQG
;
A
#
# COMPACT_ATOMS: atom_id res chain seq x y z
N MET A 1 15.76 13.53 20.06
CA MET A 1 15.49 12.12 19.66
C MET A 1 15.32 11.28 20.92
N ASN A 2 14.28 10.46 20.98
CA ASN A 2 14.08 9.47 22.06
C ASN A 2 15.22 8.44 22.03
N ALA A 3 15.74 8.04 23.20
CA ALA A 3 16.86 7.09 23.31
C ALA A 3 16.56 5.73 22.65
N ALA A 4 15.33 5.24 22.78
CA ALA A 4 14.92 3.98 22.15
C ALA A 4 14.94 4.05 20.61
N VAL A 5 14.49 5.16 20.03
CA VAL A 5 14.56 5.40 18.57
C VAL A 5 16.01 5.51 18.10
N ALA A 6 16.88 6.21 18.86
CA ALA A 6 18.30 6.31 18.53
C ALA A 6 18.99 4.92 18.53
N GLN A 7 18.69 4.10 19.54
CA GLN A 7 19.20 2.75 19.64
C GLN A 7 18.70 1.86 18.48
N ALA A 8 17.41 1.94 18.13
CA ALA A 8 16.84 1.19 17.01
C ALA A 8 17.52 1.58 15.69
N LEU A 9 17.69 2.87 15.40
CA LEU A 9 18.39 3.34 14.19
C LEU A 9 19.84 2.83 14.15
N GLN A 10 20.55 2.85 15.27
CA GLN A 10 21.91 2.31 15.36
C GLN A 10 21.95 0.81 15.05
N GLN A 11 21.04 0.02 15.62
CA GLN A 11 20.93 -1.43 15.35
C GLN A 11 20.64 -1.70 13.87
N LEU A 12 19.76 -0.89 13.26
CA LEU A 12 19.42 -0.98 11.85
C LEU A 12 20.54 -0.49 10.92
N GLY A 13 21.59 0.10 11.46
CA GLY A 13 22.78 0.55 10.72
C GLY A 13 22.61 1.92 10.06
N VAL A 14 21.67 2.72 10.56
CA VAL A 14 21.48 4.11 10.10
C VAL A 14 22.54 5.00 10.75
N PRO A 15 23.20 5.93 10.01
CA PRO A 15 24.21 6.84 10.55
C PRO A 15 23.67 7.74 11.66
N ALA A 16 24.52 8.06 12.61
CA ALA A 16 24.17 8.97 13.71
C ALA A 16 23.94 10.43 13.21
N ASP A 17 24.68 10.86 12.19
CA ASP A 17 24.53 12.18 11.55
C ASP A 17 23.44 12.14 10.47
N LEU A 18 22.18 12.16 10.91
CA LEU A 18 21.02 12.10 10.02
C LEU A 18 20.86 13.35 9.16
N GLN A 19 21.38 14.51 9.58
CA GLN A 19 21.29 15.77 8.82
C GLN A 19 22.04 15.71 7.47
N ARG A 20 22.88 14.69 7.27
CA ARG A 20 23.57 14.44 6.01
C ARG A 20 22.91 13.35 5.17
N VAL A 21 21.90 12.65 5.69
CA VAL A 21 21.24 11.54 5.02
C VAL A 21 20.08 12.06 4.17
N ALA A 22 20.23 11.99 2.84
CA ALA A 22 19.20 12.33 1.88
C ALA A 22 18.62 11.08 1.14
N GLY A 23 19.04 9.89 1.55
CA GLY A 23 18.63 8.61 0.99
C GLY A 23 19.74 7.57 1.08
N ILE A 24 19.55 6.47 0.35
CA ILE A 24 20.51 5.38 0.28
C ILE A 24 20.50 4.74 -1.11
N ASP A 25 21.66 4.36 -1.62
CA ASP A 25 21.85 3.59 -2.85
C ASP A 25 22.58 2.28 -2.51
N GLY A 26 21.84 1.19 -2.45
CA GLY A 26 22.34 -0.06 -1.91
C GLY A 26 22.88 0.14 -0.49
N ALA A 27 24.18 0.01 -0.28
CA ALA A 27 24.86 0.24 1.00
C ALA A 27 25.45 1.64 1.16
N THR A 28 25.31 2.52 0.16
CA THR A 28 25.94 3.85 0.15
C THR A 28 24.92 4.91 0.54
N TRP A 29 25.19 5.66 1.61
CA TRP A 29 24.37 6.78 2.04
C TRP A 29 24.48 7.95 1.08
N LEU A 30 23.33 8.49 0.67
CA LEU A 30 23.26 9.67 -0.19
C LEU A 30 23.21 10.93 0.65
N THR A 31 23.95 11.95 0.23
CA THR A 31 23.86 13.31 0.79
C THR A 31 23.02 14.18 -0.15
N GLY A 32 22.48 15.28 0.36
CA GLY A 32 21.70 16.23 -0.44
C GLY A 32 21.73 17.63 0.15
N ASN A 33 21.38 18.60 -0.69
CA ASN A 33 21.34 20.03 -0.33
C ASN A 33 19.92 20.62 -0.46
N GLY A 34 18.91 19.75 -0.64
CA GLY A 34 17.51 20.18 -0.63
C GLY A 34 17.03 20.59 0.75
N PRO A 35 15.82 21.16 0.88
CA PRO A 35 15.25 21.55 2.15
C PRO A 35 15.22 20.37 3.14
N PRO A 36 15.57 20.59 4.43
CA PRO A 36 15.58 19.52 5.41
C PRO A 36 14.19 18.92 5.63
N LEU A 37 14.15 17.62 5.88
CA LEU A 37 12.96 16.89 6.29
C LEU A 37 12.96 16.70 7.80
N THR A 38 11.92 17.15 8.47
CA THR A 38 11.75 16.96 9.91
C THR A 38 10.82 15.77 10.17
N SER A 39 11.37 14.66 10.67
CA SER A 39 10.57 13.57 11.22
C SER A 39 10.06 13.94 12.61
N ARG A 40 8.74 13.79 12.82
CA ARG A 40 8.08 14.06 14.10
C ARG A 40 7.33 12.85 14.58
N SER A 41 7.35 12.64 15.90
CA SER A 41 6.52 11.63 16.52
C SER A 41 5.08 12.10 16.61
N PRO A 42 4.09 11.34 16.10
CA PRO A 42 2.68 11.64 16.36
C PRO A 42 2.27 11.39 17.81
N ILE A 43 3.09 10.69 18.59
CA ILE A 43 2.84 10.39 20.01
C ILE A 43 2.75 11.68 20.82
N ASP A 44 3.69 12.61 20.62
CA ASP A 44 3.82 13.82 21.41
C ASP A 44 4.07 15.10 20.59
N GLY A 45 4.15 14.98 19.26
CA GLY A 45 4.52 16.06 18.34
C GLY A 45 6.01 16.40 18.33
N GLY A 46 6.82 15.70 19.14
CA GLY A 46 8.25 15.94 19.29
C GLY A 46 9.05 15.63 18.03
N VAL A 47 10.16 16.34 17.83
CA VAL A 47 11.10 16.07 16.73
C VAL A 47 11.88 14.79 17.02
N LEU A 48 11.75 13.81 16.15
CA LEU A 48 12.56 12.59 16.17
C LEU A 48 13.93 12.83 15.53
N ALA A 49 13.95 13.43 14.35
CA ALA A 49 15.19 13.75 13.63
C ALA A 49 14.96 14.81 12.55
N GLU A 50 16.06 15.37 12.07
CA GLU A 50 16.12 16.13 10.82
C GLU A 50 17.02 15.37 9.84
N LEU A 51 16.54 15.19 8.61
CA LEU A 51 17.27 14.54 7.53
C LEU A 51 17.49 15.54 6.39
N ALA A 52 18.53 15.32 5.60
CA ALA A 52 18.68 16.04 4.33
C ALA A 52 17.64 15.57 3.31
N SER A 53 17.47 16.31 2.23
CA SER A 53 16.72 15.88 1.07
C SER A 53 17.51 16.07 -0.23
N VAL A 54 17.10 15.35 -1.28
CA VAL A 54 17.73 15.46 -2.59
C VAL A 54 17.15 16.61 -3.39
N GLU A 55 17.96 17.14 -4.31
CA GLU A 55 17.55 18.05 -5.39
C GLU A 55 17.27 17.28 -6.69
N GLY A 56 16.64 17.94 -7.65
CA GLY A 56 16.22 17.30 -8.91
C GLY A 56 17.31 16.57 -9.67
N GLY A 57 18.53 17.11 -9.70
CA GLY A 57 19.67 16.47 -10.36
C GLY A 57 20.07 15.12 -9.73
N ALA A 58 19.87 14.94 -8.42
CA ALA A 58 20.15 13.68 -7.75
C ALA A 58 19.16 12.57 -8.17
N VAL A 59 17.90 12.92 -8.46
CA VAL A 59 16.91 11.97 -9.01
C VAL A 59 17.34 11.50 -10.38
N ASP A 60 17.78 12.40 -11.25
CA ASP A 60 18.27 12.04 -12.60
C ASP A 60 19.46 11.09 -12.51
N ALA A 61 20.43 11.37 -11.64
CA ALA A 61 21.57 10.50 -11.40
C ALA A 61 21.17 9.13 -10.81
N ALA A 62 20.18 9.10 -9.90
CA ALA A 62 19.65 7.85 -9.37
C ALA A 62 19.00 7.00 -10.48
N LEU A 63 18.27 7.63 -11.40
CA LEU A 63 17.64 6.94 -12.53
C LEU A 63 18.67 6.39 -13.53
N ASP A 64 19.76 7.09 -13.77
CA ASP A 64 20.83 6.59 -14.64
C ASP A 64 21.54 5.38 -14.02
N ARG A 65 21.83 5.43 -12.71
CA ARG A 65 22.37 4.26 -11.98
C ARG A 65 21.39 3.09 -11.98
N SER A 66 20.10 3.35 -11.72
CA SER A 66 19.05 2.33 -11.73
C SER A 66 18.94 1.63 -13.08
N ARG A 67 19.02 2.40 -14.19
CA ARG A 67 19.02 1.83 -15.54
C ARG A 67 20.23 0.93 -15.79
N THR A 68 21.41 1.36 -15.36
CA THR A 68 22.64 0.56 -15.49
C THR A 68 22.53 -0.73 -14.66
N ALA A 69 22.05 -0.62 -13.43
CA ALA A 69 21.80 -1.76 -12.55
C ALA A 69 20.81 -2.75 -13.17
N PHE A 70 19.72 -2.26 -13.72
CA PHE A 70 18.73 -3.08 -14.41
C PHE A 70 19.35 -3.91 -15.54
N GLN A 71 20.23 -3.31 -16.36
CA GLN A 71 20.87 -4.02 -17.47
C GLN A 71 21.72 -5.20 -16.99
N ALA A 72 22.36 -5.09 -15.84
CA ALA A 72 23.12 -6.18 -15.23
C ALA A 72 22.21 -7.20 -14.51
N TRP A 73 21.20 -6.71 -13.77
CA TRP A 73 20.36 -7.55 -12.93
C TRP A 73 19.39 -8.42 -13.72
N ARG A 74 18.84 -7.92 -14.82
CA ARG A 74 17.84 -8.64 -15.65
C ARG A 74 18.34 -9.98 -16.22
N VAL A 75 19.65 -10.19 -16.30
CA VAL A 75 20.24 -11.44 -16.81
C VAL A 75 20.66 -12.39 -15.70
N VAL A 76 20.62 -11.96 -14.44
CA VAL A 76 20.82 -12.83 -13.28
C VAL A 76 19.65 -13.83 -13.20
N PRO A 77 19.88 -15.13 -13.05
CA PRO A 77 18.80 -16.12 -12.95
C PRO A 77 17.80 -15.81 -11.83
N ALA A 78 16.49 -15.95 -12.09
CA ALA A 78 15.45 -15.59 -11.13
C ALA A 78 15.61 -16.29 -9.76
N PRO A 79 15.95 -17.59 -9.64
CA PRO A 79 16.20 -18.21 -8.34
C PRO A 79 17.37 -17.58 -7.58
N ARG A 80 18.37 -17.03 -8.28
CA ARG A 80 19.48 -16.31 -7.66
C ARG A 80 19.03 -14.95 -7.14
N ARG A 81 18.12 -14.26 -7.88
CA ARG A 81 17.47 -13.04 -7.39
C ARG A 81 16.61 -13.32 -6.14
N GLY A 82 15.90 -14.46 -6.12
CA GLY A 82 15.17 -14.93 -4.94
C GLY A 82 16.07 -15.18 -3.73
N GLU A 83 17.30 -15.64 -3.92
CA GLU A 83 18.27 -15.82 -2.83
C GLU A 83 18.64 -14.48 -2.15
N LEU A 84 18.76 -13.40 -2.91
CA LEU A 84 18.95 -12.05 -2.36
C LEU A 84 17.78 -11.66 -1.46
N VAL A 85 16.55 -11.85 -1.95
CA VAL A 85 15.32 -11.53 -1.19
C VAL A 85 15.21 -12.40 0.07
N ARG A 86 15.58 -13.68 0.01
CA ARG A 86 15.61 -14.57 1.18
C ARG A 86 16.55 -14.04 2.25
N ARG A 87 17.78 -13.66 1.89
CA ARG A 87 18.76 -13.10 2.86
C ARG A 87 18.24 -11.79 3.48
N PHE A 88 17.56 -10.97 2.71
CA PHE A 88 16.92 -9.77 3.25
C PHE A 88 15.83 -10.13 4.26
N ALA A 89 14.97 -11.10 3.97
CA ALA A 89 13.95 -11.57 4.91
C ALA A 89 14.54 -12.07 6.23
N ASP A 90 15.69 -12.77 6.17
CA ASP A 90 16.39 -13.25 7.36
C ASP A 90 16.84 -12.07 8.25
N LEU A 91 17.39 -11.00 7.66
CA LEU A 91 17.73 -9.78 8.41
C LEU A 91 16.48 -9.05 8.95
N VAL A 92 15.39 -8.98 8.19
CA VAL A 92 14.14 -8.38 8.69
C VAL A 92 13.61 -9.14 9.90
N ARG A 93 13.71 -10.47 9.94
CA ARG A 93 13.36 -11.27 11.13
C ARG A 93 14.26 -10.97 12.32
N GLU A 94 15.57 -10.85 12.10
CA GLU A 94 16.52 -10.52 13.16
C GLU A 94 16.26 -9.13 13.74
N PHE A 95 15.94 -8.15 12.89
CA PHE A 95 15.70 -6.76 13.28
C PHE A 95 14.20 -6.38 13.33
N HIS A 96 13.33 -7.38 13.57
CA HIS A 96 11.87 -7.18 13.61
C HIS A 96 11.45 -6.15 14.66
N GLU A 97 11.94 -6.27 15.90
CA GLU A 97 11.55 -5.38 17.00
C GLU A 97 12.07 -3.94 16.81
N PRO A 98 13.33 -3.68 16.41
CA PRO A 98 13.79 -2.35 16.09
C PRO A 98 12.97 -1.65 14.98
N LEU A 99 12.58 -2.38 13.92
CA LEU A 99 11.72 -1.84 12.86
C LEU A 99 10.32 -1.53 13.38
N ALA A 100 9.69 -2.43 14.13
CA ALA A 100 8.38 -2.22 14.71
C ALA A 100 8.35 -1.02 15.67
N LEU A 101 9.39 -0.88 16.52
CA LEU A 101 9.54 0.27 17.40
C LEU A 101 9.61 1.57 16.60
N LEU A 102 10.37 1.59 15.50
CA LEU A 102 10.51 2.77 14.65
C LEU A 102 9.18 3.16 14.03
N ILE A 103 8.41 2.19 13.50
CA ILE A 103 7.06 2.41 12.97
C ILE A 103 6.15 3.01 14.05
N THR A 104 6.16 2.44 15.27
CA THR A 104 5.33 2.95 16.38
C THR A 104 5.65 4.42 16.67
N HIS A 105 6.92 4.80 16.75
CA HIS A 105 7.32 6.15 17.11
C HIS A 105 7.16 7.16 15.97
N GLU A 106 7.35 6.77 14.72
CA GLU A 106 7.30 7.68 13.58
C GLU A 106 5.89 7.80 12.96
N VAL A 107 5.07 6.75 13.06
CA VAL A 107 3.73 6.72 12.44
C VAL A 107 2.60 6.70 13.47
N GLY A 108 2.87 6.32 14.72
CA GLY A 108 1.87 6.26 15.78
C GLY A 108 1.02 4.99 15.79
N LYS A 109 1.43 3.94 15.06
CA LYS A 109 0.80 2.62 15.15
C LYS A 109 1.04 2.01 16.52
N ILE A 110 0.04 1.34 17.08
CA ILE A 110 0.25 0.51 18.28
C ILE A 110 1.28 -0.58 17.98
N THR A 111 2.04 -0.99 18.99
CA THR A 111 3.13 -1.96 18.83
C THR A 111 2.69 -3.25 18.12
N ALA A 112 1.48 -3.73 18.38
CA ALA A 112 0.96 -4.94 17.73
C ALA A 112 0.77 -4.75 16.21
N GLU A 113 0.25 -3.60 15.78
CA GLU A 113 0.09 -3.27 14.35
C GLU A 113 1.43 -3.01 13.65
N ALA A 114 2.38 -2.38 14.36
CA ALA A 114 3.72 -2.15 13.85
C ALA A 114 4.47 -3.48 13.62
N ARG A 115 4.36 -4.43 14.55
CA ARG A 115 4.88 -5.79 14.40
C ARG A 115 4.22 -6.52 13.23
N GLY A 116 2.90 -6.38 13.08
CA GLY A 116 2.16 -6.94 11.96
C GLY A 116 2.66 -6.41 10.61
N GLU A 117 2.96 -5.12 10.50
CA GLU A 117 3.50 -4.53 9.28
C GLU A 117 4.90 -5.07 8.93
N VAL A 118 5.78 -5.26 9.93
CA VAL A 118 7.09 -5.90 9.69
C VAL A 118 6.92 -7.35 9.27
N GLN A 119 5.93 -8.07 9.82
CA GLN A 119 5.61 -9.43 9.39
C GLN A 119 5.12 -9.46 7.93
N GLU A 120 4.30 -8.52 7.49
CA GLU A 120 3.89 -8.40 6.09
C GLU A 120 5.09 -8.23 5.14
N LEU A 121 6.14 -7.49 5.55
CA LEU A 121 7.38 -7.40 4.78
C LEU A 121 8.09 -8.76 4.68
N ILE A 122 8.12 -9.54 5.75
CA ILE A 122 8.69 -10.90 5.73
C ILE A 122 7.88 -11.80 4.79
N ASP A 123 6.56 -11.76 4.90
CA ASP A 123 5.65 -12.63 4.15
C ASP A 123 5.75 -12.37 2.64
N ILE A 124 5.84 -11.10 2.20
CA ILE A 124 6.04 -10.79 0.79
C ILE A 124 7.43 -11.22 0.29
N CYS A 125 8.46 -11.16 1.13
CA CYS A 125 9.76 -11.72 0.77
C CYS A 125 9.65 -13.22 0.52
N GLU A 126 8.98 -13.97 1.40
CA GLU A 126 8.78 -15.42 1.25
C GLU A 126 7.98 -15.75 -0.02
N PHE A 127 6.91 -14.99 -0.28
CA PHE A 127 6.15 -15.11 -1.51
C PHE A 127 7.03 -14.89 -2.75
N ALA A 128 7.82 -13.82 -2.77
CA ALA A 128 8.73 -13.48 -3.87
C ALA A 128 9.82 -14.55 -4.08
N VAL A 129 10.35 -15.15 -3.00
CA VAL A 129 11.29 -16.28 -3.08
C VAL A 129 10.64 -17.48 -3.79
N GLY A 130 9.43 -17.87 -3.41
CA GLY A 130 8.66 -18.91 -4.08
C GLY A 130 8.40 -18.59 -5.54
N LEU A 131 8.00 -17.34 -5.82
CA LEU A 131 7.74 -16.83 -7.16
C LEU A 131 8.97 -16.86 -8.07
N SER A 132 10.19 -16.75 -7.55
CA SER A 132 11.44 -16.80 -8.32
C SER A 132 11.57 -18.04 -9.20
N ARG A 133 10.82 -19.11 -8.90
CA ARG A 133 10.77 -20.36 -9.67
C ARG A 133 9.46 -20.54 -10.46
N GLN A 134 8.59 -19.54 -10.44
CA GLN A 134 7.23 -19.61 -11.02
C GLN A 134 6.96 -18.49 -12.04
N LEU A 135 7.99 -17.76 -12.47
CA LEU A 135 7.88 -16.73 -13.52
C LEU A 135 7.75 -17.38 -14.91
N HIS A 136 6.74 -18.22 -15.08
CA HIS A 136 6.52 -19.00 -16.29
C HIS A 136 5.54 -18.32 -17.24
N GLY A 137 5.73 -18.57 -18.54
CA GLY A 137 4.81 -18.21 -19.60
C GLY A 137 4.03 -19.42 -20.13
N LEU A 138 3.48 -19.28 -21.33
CA LEU A 138 2.65 -20.30 -21.97
C LEU A 138 3.37 -20.89 -23.18
N THR A 139 3.19 -22.19 -23.43
CA THR A 139 3.41 -22.81 -24.73
C THR A 139 2.05 -23.00 -25.39
N ILE A 140 1.87 -22.43 -26.58
CA ILE A 140 0.58 -22.29 -27.26
C ILE A 140 0.65 -23.10 -28.58
N ALA A 141 -0.45 -23.72 -28.99
CA ALA A 141 -0.54 -24.40 -30.26
C ALA A 141 -0.38 -23.40 -31.44
N SER A 142 0.53 -23.71 -32.36
CA SER A 142 0.71 -22.89 -33.56
C SER A 142 -0.29 -23.26 -34.65
N GLU A 143 -0.78 -22.28 -35.37
CA GLU A 143 -1.62 -22.47 -36.58
C GLU A 143 -0.80 -22.96 -37.80
N ARG A 144 0.54 -22.94 -37.69
CA ARG A 144 1.45 -23.25 -38.80
C ARG A 144 2.22 -24.54 -38.53
N PRO A 145 2.32 -25.44 -39.51
CA PRO A 145 3.15 -26.65 -39.41
C PRO A 145 4.63 -26.25 -39.17
N GLY A 146 5.34 -27.00 -38.33
CA GLY A 146 6.75 -26.77 -38.09
C GLY A 146 7.06 -25.47 -37.31
N HIS A 147 6.08 -24.95 -36.55
CA HIS A 147 6.26 -23.77 -35.72
C HIS A 147 5.93 -24.05 -34.26
N ARG A 148 6.59 -23.31 -33.36
CA ARG A 148 6.31 -23.27 -31.92
C ARG A 148 5.95 -21.84 -31.54
N LEU A 149 4.78 -21.67 -30.91
CA LEU A 149 4.30 -20.40 -30.36
C LEU A 149 4.40 -20.43 -28.84
N MET A 150 4.92 -19.37 -28.25
CA MET A 150 5.03 -19.27 -26.80
C MET A 150 4.94 -17.82 -26.34
N GLU A 151 4.51 -17.62 -25.12
CA GLU A 151 4.60 -16.35 -24.40
C GLU A 151 5.61 -16.46 -23.28
N GLN A 152 6.43 -15.43 -23.11
CA GLN A 152 7.44 -15.33 -22.08
C GLN A 152 7.30 -13.99 -21.36
N TRP A 153 7.66 -13.99 -20.07
CA TRP A 153 7.74 -12.79 -19.26
C TRP A 153 9.19 -12.37 -19.11
N HIS A 154 9.47 -11.09 -19.35
CA HIS A 154 10.78 -10.48 -19.23
C HIS A 154 10.74 -9.30 -18.27
N PRO A 155 11.83 -9.03 -17.54
CA PRO A 155 11.94 -7.82 -16.70
C PRO A 155 11.54 -6.56 -17.46
N LEU A 156 10.88 -5.64 -16.75
CA LEU A 156 10.31 -4.45 -17.37
C LEU A 156 11.30 -3.30 -17.48
N GLY A 157 12.03 -3.01 -16.39
CA GLY A 157 12.95 -1.88 -16.29
C GLY A 157 13.03 -1.30 -14.88
N PRO A 158 13.62 -0.11 -14.71
CA PRO A 158 13.55 0.60 -13.45
C PRO A 158 12.11 0.85 -13.01
N VAL A 159 11.78 0.57 -11.76
CA VAL A 159 10.46 0.80 -11.15
C VAL A 159 10.58 1.98 -10.19
N GLY A 160 9.75 3.00 -10.41
CA GLY A 160 9.57 4.08 -9.46
C GLY A 160 8.49 3.73 -8.45
N VAL A 161 8.79 3.80 -7.16
CA VAL A 161 7.83 3.52 -6.09
C VAL A 161 7.61 4.79 -5.28
N ILE A 162 6.35 5.17 -5.06
CA ILE A 162 5.94 6.29 -4.21
C ILE A 162 4.99 5.74 -3.15
N THR A 163 5.31 5.93 -1.87
CA THR A 163 4.50 5.38 -0.78
C THR A 163 3.96 6.44 0.17
N ALA A 164 2.84 6.12 0.82
CA ALA A 164 2.23 6.92 1.88
C ALA A 164 2.88 6.62 3.25
N PHE A 165 2.49 7.40 4.26
CA PHE A 165 3.07 7.31 5.61
C PHE A 165 2.53 6.15 6.44
N ASN A 166 1.31 5.69 6.17
CA ASN A 166 0.56 4.79 7.05
C ASN A 166 1.03 3.33 7.03
N PHE A 167 1.74 2.93 5.97
CA PHE A 167 2.47 1.66 5.88
C PHE A 167 3.88 1.94 5.35
N PRO A 168 4.77 2.51 6.19
CA PRO A 168 6.06 3.04 5.74
C PRO A 168 7.07 1.97 5.34
N VAL A 169 6.80 0.70 5.62
CA VAL A 169 7.71 -0.43 5.41
C VAL A 169 7.12 -1.45 4.44
N ALA A 170 5.89 -1.94 4.70
CA ALA A 170 5.31 -3.06 3.96
C ALA A 170 5.02 -2.73 2.50
N VAL A 171 4.43 -1.56 2.19
CA VAL A 171 4.05 -1.20 0.81
C VAL A 171 5.27 -1.07 -0.11
N TRP A 172 6.39 -0.52 0.40
CA TRP A 172 7.64 -0.58 -0.34
C TRP A 172 8.07 -2.02 -0.59
N GLY A 173 7.99 -2.87 0.43
CA GLY A 173 8.33 -4.29 0.32
C GLY A 173 7.50 -5.03 -0.72
N TRP A 174 6.18 -4.80 -0.76
CA TRP A 174 5.29 -5.41 -1.75
C TRP A 174 5.72 -5.11 -3.18
N ASN A 175 6.14 -3.88 -3.43
CA ASN A 175 6.65 -3.46 -4.74
C ASN A 175 8.08 -3.93 -4.99
N ALA A 176 9.00 -3.64 -4.07
CA ALA A 176 10.43 -3.86 -4.28
C ALA A 176 10.80 -5.33 -4.38
N MET A 177 10.21 -6.20 -3.53
CA MET A 177 10.57 -7.62 -3.52
C MET A 177 10.11 -8.32 -4.80
N LEU A 178 8.91 -7.98 -5.31
CA LEU A 178 8.44 -8.48 -6.60
C LEU A 178 9.29 -7.95 -7.75
N ALA A 179 9.57 -6.64 -7.79
CA ALA A 179 10.39 -6.02 -8.83
C ALA A 179 11.79 -6.65 -8.89
N LEU A 180 12.47 -6.80 -7.73
CA LEU A 180 13.79 -7.40 -7.65
C LEU A 180 13.80 -8.85 -8.14
N VAL A 181 12.82 -9.67 -7.75
CA VAL A 181 12.71 -11.06 -8.22
C VAL A 181 12.36 -11.12 -9.70
N CYS A 182 11.53 -10.22 -10.21
CA CYS A 182 11.24 -10.09 -11.63
C CYS A 182 12.45 -9.65 -12.46
N GLY A 183 13.48 -9.05 -11.84
CA GLY A 183 14.72 -8.64 -12.48
C GLY A 183 14.83 -7.15 -12.77
N ASP A 184 14.00 -6.37 -12.11
CA ASP A 184 13.97 -4.92 -12.19
C ASP A 184 14.85 -4.27 -11.11
N SER A 185 15.18 -3.00 -11.28
CA SER A 185 15.76 -2.11 -10.28
C SER A 185 14.69 -1.17 -9.72
N VAL A 186 14.90 -0.64 -8.51
CA VAL A 186 13.89 0.14 -7.78
C VAL A 186 14.44 1.49 -7.35
N VAL A 187 13.67 2.55 -7.59
CA VAL A 187 13.90 3.89 -7.03
C VAL A 187 12.68 4.27 -6.21
N TRP A 188 12.84 4.39 -4.90
CA TRP A 188 11.77 4.68 -3.97
C TRP A 188 11.78 6.12 -3.48
N LYS A 189 10.64 6.80 -3.61
CA LYS A 189 10.33 8.09 -2.97
C LYS A 189 9.29 7.83 -1.89
N PRO A 190 9.67 7.76 -0.60
CA PRO A 190 8.76 7.55 0.52
C PRO A 190 7.98 8.83 0.86
N SER A 191 6.98 8.69 1.75
CA SER A 191 6.35 9.84 2.39
C SER A 191 7.36 10.64 3.21
N GLU A 192 7.27 11.96 3.14
CA GLU A 192 8.04 12.89 3.96
C GLU A 192 7.69 12.83 5.46
N LYS A 193 6.59 12.16 5.82
CA LYS A 193 6.16 11.95 7.21
C LYS A 193 6.79 10.72 7.87
N ALA A 194 7.44 9.83 7.09
CA ALA A 194 8.06 8.62 7.60
C ALA A 194 9.46 8.37 7.03
N PRO A 195 10.38 9.37 7.05
CA PRO A 195 11.70 9.24 6.45
C PRO A 195 12.64 8.30 7.20
N LEU A 196 12.46 8.10 8.51
CA LEU A 196 13.32 7.20 9.30
C LEU A 196 13.05 5.73 8.95
N CYS A 197 11.78 5.31 8.90
CA CYS A 197 11.40 3.97 8.42
C CYS A 197 11.92 3.73 6.99
N ALA A 198 11.84 4.77 6.16
CA ALA A 198 12.23 4.72 4.75
C ALA A 198 13.73 4.59 4.52
N VAL A 199 14.59 5.01 5.43
CA VAL A 199 16.03 4.80 5.33
C VAL A 199 16.49 3.56 6.10
N ALA A 200 15.82 3.24 7.19
CA ALA A 200 16.18 2.10 8.05
C ALA A 200 15.93 0.74 7.37
N THR A 201 14.79 0.59 6.70
CA THR A 201 14.43 -0.67 6.04
C THR A 201 15.37 -1.00 4.89
N PRO A 202 15.66 -0.10 3.92
CA PRO A 202 16.65 -0.33 2.87
C PRO A 202 18.09 -0.42 3.39
N ALA A 203 18.41 0.12 4.56
CA ALA A 203 19.75 -0.08 5.16
C ALA A 203 20.01 -1.57 5.44
N LEU A 204 19.00 -2.33 5.87
CA LEU A 204 19.11 -3.80 6.01
C LEU A 204 19.31 -4.47 4.65
N LEU A 205 18.57 -4.06 3.62
CA LEU A 205 18.78 -4.55 2.25
C LEU A 205 20.19 -4.22 1.76
N GLY A 206 20.69 -3.02 2.07
CA GLY A 206 22.04 -2.57 1.74
C GLY A 206 23.13 -3.50 2.28
N ARG A 207 22.97 -4.04 3.51
CA ARG A 207 23.90 -5.04 4.06
C ARG A 207 23.94 -6.30 3.19
N VAL A 208 22.78 -6.77 2.73
CA VAL A 208 22.70 -7.94 1.84
C VAL A 208 23.33 -7.63 0.48
N LEU A 209 23.02 -6.48 -0.10
CA LEU A 209 23.54 -6.05 -1.40
C LEU A 209 25.08 -5.97 -1.40
N ALA A 210 25.68 -5.46 -0.32
CA ALA A 210 27.12 -5.35 -0.17
C ALA A 210 27.85 -6.71 -0.20
N GLU A 211 27.17 -7.78 0.23
CA GLU A 211 27.71 -9.14 0.31
C GLU A 211 27.23 -10.04 -0.84
N PHE A 212 26.42 -9.51 -1.75
CA PHE A 212 25.84 -10.30 -2.84
C PHE A 212 26.55 -10.00 -4.16
N PRO A 213 27.43 -10.89 -4.65
CA PRO A 213 28.34 -10.60 -5.78
C PRO A 213 27.64 -10.23 -7.09
N ASP A 214 26.41 -10.71 -7.27
CA ASP A 214 25.62 -10.47 -8.48
C ASP A 214 24.83 -9.15 -8.43
N ALA A 215 24.74 -8.49 -7.27
CA ALA A 215 23.97 -7.27 -7.10
C ALA A 215 24.76 -6.04 -7.59
N PRO A 216 24.29 -5.36 -8.64
CA PRO A 216 24.96 -4.16 -9.12
C PRO A 216 24.65 -2.94 -8.23
N PRO A 217 25.54 -1.95 -8.14
CA PRO A 217 25.23 -0.63 -7.58
C PRO A 217 24.02 0.00 -8.30
N GLY A 218 23.16 0.70 -7.58
CA GLY A 218 21.96 1.32 -8.15
C GLY A 218 20.75 0.39 -8.26
N LEU A 219 20.84 -0.87 -7.75
CA LEU A 219 19.75 -1.85 -7.83
C LEU A 219 18.52 -1.45 -6.99
N SER A 220 18.74 -0.94 -5.79
CA SER A 220 17.69 -0.42 -4.90
C SER A 220 18.14 0.91 -4.31
N GLN A 221 17.37 1.95 -4.58
CA GLN A 221 17.68 3.31 -4.16
C GLN A 221 16.50 3.96 -3.47
N VAL A 222 16.78 4.79 -2.46
CA VAL A 222 15.80 5.67 -1.80
C VAL A 222 16.24 7.11 -1.99
N VAL A 223 15.30 7.97 -2.37
CA VAL A 223 15.49 9.41 -2.48
C VAL A 223 14.50 10.14 -1.58
N LEU A 224 15.01 10.87 -0.60
CA LEU A 224 14.19 11.64 0.33
C LEU A 224 13.91 13.03 -0.24
N THR A 225 12.64 13.39 -0.35
CA THR A 225 12.22 14.74 -0.72
C THR A 225 10.77 15.00 -0.32
N ALA A 226 10.46 16.25 0.07
CA ALA A 226 9.11 16.78 0.18
C ALA A 226 8.75 17.66 -1.03
N ASP A 227 9.72 17.95 -1.90
CA ASP A 227 9.51 18.78 -3.07
C ASP A 227 8.77 18.00 -4.17
N ARG A 228 7.60 18.53 -4.56
CA ARG A 228 6.76 17.93 -5.61
C ARG A 228 7.42 17.98 -6.98
N GLU A 229 8.19 19.02 -7.29
CA GLU A 229 8.88 19.12 -8.59
C GLU A 229 10.01 18.08 -8.68
N VAL A 230 10.70 17.82 -7.58
CA VAL A 230 11.69 16.73 -7.51
C VAL A 230 11.02 15.37 -7.70
N THR A 231 9.84 15.17 -7.05
CA THR A 231 9.05 13.93 -7.24
C THR A 231 8.56 13.78 -8.69
N ARG A 232 8.14 14.86 -9.32
CA ARG A 232 7.68 14.86 -10.72
C ARG A 232 8.78 14.44 -11.70
N ARG A 233 10.05 14.75 -11.42
CA ARG A 233 11.17 14.25 -12.24
C ARG A 233 11.23 12.72 -12.29
N LEU A 234 10.94 12.05 -11.17
CA LEU A 234 10.82 10.59 -11.16
C LEU A 234 9.63 10.12 -12.01
N VAL A 235 8.46 10.76 -11.85
CA VAL A 235 7.20 10.38 -12.51
C VAL A 235 7.26 10.63 -14.03
N ASP A 236 7.83 11.77 -14.45
CA ASP A 236 7.88 12.20 -15.85
C ASP A 236 8.97 11.49 -16.65
N SER A 237 9.90 10.82 -15.97
CA SER A 237 11.07 10.23 -16.64
C SER A 237 10.70 9.02 -17.51
N PRO A 238 11.04 9.02 -18.82
CA PRO A 238 10.84 7.86 -19.69
C PRO A 238 11.76 6.68 -19.35
N ARG A 239 12.79 6.90 -18.50
CA ARG A 239 13.66 5.83 -17.99
C ARG A 239 12.97 4.88 -17.02
N VAL A 240 11.79 5.27 -16.49
CA VAL A 240 11.00 4.50 -15.51
C VAL A 240 9.73 4.01 -16.19
N PRO A 241 9.70 2.78 -16.72
CA PRO A 241 8.53 2.26 -17.43
C PRO A 241 7.31 2.06 -16.54
N LEU A 242 7.49 1.86 -15.23
CA LEU A 242 6.42 1.67 -14.25
C LEU A 242 6.59 2.62 -13.08
N ILE A 243 5.54 3.36 -12.75
CA ILE A 243 5.38 4.06 -11.47
C ILE A 243 4.30 3.33 -10.66
N SER A 244 4.67 2.78 -9.50
CA SER A 244 3.72 2.38 -8.46
C SER A 244 3.57 3.52 -7.46
N ALA A 245 2.34 3.98 -7.23
CA ALA A 245 2.09 5.12 -6.34
C ALA A 245 0.92 4.85 -5.41
N THR A 246 1.19 4.92 -4.11
CA THR A 246 0.21 4.78 -3.03
C THR A 246 0.03 6.12 -2.32
N GLY A 247 -1.21 6.60 -2.22
CA GLY A 247 -1.51 7.87 -1.57
C GLY A 247 -2.91 8.41 -1.83
N SER A 248 -3.07 9.73 -1.83
CA SER A 248 -4.38 10.36 -2.06
C SER A 248 -4.84 10.26 -3.51
N VAL A 249 -6.16 10.26 -3.74
CA VAL A 249 -6.77 10.30 -5.08
C VAL A 249 -6.23 11.48 -5.90
N ALA A 250 -6.05 12.64 -5.29
CA ALA A 250 -5.51 13.83 -5.97
C ALA A 250 -4.07 13.60 -6.48
N MET A 251 -3.21 12.99 -5.66
CA MET A 251 -1.84 12.62 -6.05
C MET A 251 -1.88 11.56 -7.16
N GLY A 252 -2.70 10.53 -7.02
CA GLY A 252 -2.83 9.47 -8.02
C GLY A 252 -3.28 10.00 -9.39
N ARG A 253 -4.19 10.96 -9.43
CA ARG A 253 -4.62 11.62 -10.69
C ARG A 253 -3.47 12.39 -11.36
N ASP A 254 -2.64 13.15 -10.60
CA ASP A 254 -1.45 13.83 -11.14
C ASP A 254 -0.45 12.81 -11.71
N VAL A 255 -0.16 11.75 -10.96
CA VAL A 255 0.73 10.66 -11.41
C VAL A 255 0.20 9.97 -12.66
N ALA A 256 -1.07 9.58 -12.69
CA ALA A 256 -1.69 8.90 -13.84
C ALA A 256 -1.59 9.72 -15.12
N GLN A 257 -1.94 11.01 -15.06
CA GLN A 257 -1.89 11.91 -16.20
C GLN A 257 -0.47 12.06 -16.74
N ARG A 258 0.52 12.25 -15.87
CA ARG A 258 1.93 12.40 -16.24
C ARG A 258 2.50 11.13 -16.86
N VAL A 259 2.22 9.98 -16.25
CA VAL A 259 2.69 8.68 -16.75
C VAL A 259 2.03 8.36 -18.09
N ALA A 260 0.73 8.63 -18.26
CA ALA A 260 0.02 8.44 -19.52
C ALA A 260 0.56 9.35 -20.64
N ALA A 261 0.92 10.59 -20.33
CA ALA A 261 1.48 11.53 -21.32
C ALA A 261 2.77 11.02 -21.99
N ARG A 262 3.52 10.15 -21.31
CA ARG A 262 4.74 9.51 -21.84
C ARG A 262 4.56 8.04 -22.22
N LEU A 263 3.32 7.52 -22.25
CA LEU A 263 2.98 6.13 -22.56
C LEU A 263 3.62 5.12 -21.59
N GLY A 264 3.89 5.54 -20.35
CA GLY A 264 4.35 4.67 -19.27
C GLY A 264 3.23 3.85 -18.65
N ARG A 265 3.57 2.98 -17.70
CA ARG A 265 2.62 2.22 -16.89
C ARG A 265 2.51 2.83 -15.50
N SER A 266 1.31 2.86 -14.94
CA SER A 266 1.07 3.22 -13.56
C SER A 266 0.33 2.08 -12.84
N LEU A 267 0.72 1.83 -11.59
CA LEU A 267 0.01 1.02 -10.63
C LEU A 267 -0.37 1.98 -9.50
N LEU A 268 -1.66 2.12 -9.24
CA LEU A 268 -2.16 3.15 -8.33
C LEU A 268 -3.00 2.51 -7.24
N GLU A 269 -2.57 2.70 -5.99
CA GLU A 269 -3.28 2.30 -4.78
C GLU A 269 -3.64 3.54 -3.96
N LEU A 270 -4.87 4.00 -4.14
CA LEU A 270 -5.31 5.29 -3.62
C LEU A 270 -6.28 5.11 -2.45
N GLY A 271 -7.01 6.18 -2.12
CA GLY A 271 -7.99 6.16 -1.04
C GLY A 271 -9.12 5.15 -1.25
N GLY A 272 -9.74 4.76 -0.14
CA GLY A 272 -10.90 3.88 -0.10
C GLY A 272 -12.02 4.50 0.73
N ASN A 273 -13.26 4.16 0.40
CA ASN A 273 -14.43 4.54 1.17
C ASN A 273 -15.26 3.29 1.51
N ASN A 274 -14.57 2.37 2.17
CA ASN A 274 -14.94 0.98 2.32
C ASN A 274 -16.21 0.81 3.15
N ALA A 275 -17.07 -0.15 2.76
CA ALA A 275 -18.27 -0.45 3.49
C ALA A 275 -18.34 -1.91 3.94
N ALA A 276 -19.14 -2.14 5.00
CA ALA A 276 -19.57 -3.45 5.41
C ALA A 276 -21.11 -3.47 5.48
N ILE A 277 -21.70 -4.50 4.89
CA ILE A 277 -23.15 -4.76 4.96
C ILE A 277 -23.41 -5.71 6.14
N VAL A 278 -24.39 -5.38 6.97
CA VAL A 278 -24.87 -6.27 8.06
C VAL A 278 -26.31 -6.66 7.78
N THR A 279 -26.52 -7.93 7.44
CA THR A 279 -27.83 -8.46 7.10
C THR A 279 -28.59 -8.99 8.34
N PRO A 280 -29.91 -9.22 8.26
CA PRO A 280 -30.68 -9.79 9.37
C PRO A 280 -30.17 -11.13 9.87
N SER A 281 -29.51 -11.91 9.00
CA SER A 281 -28.97 -13.24 9.33
C SER A 281 -27.57 -13.20 9.94
N ALA A 282 -26.93 -12.00 10.04
CA ALA A 282 -25.56 -11.87 10.50
C ALA A 282 -25.34 -12.35 11.94
N ASP A 283 -24.19 -12.99 12.19
CA ASP A 283 -23.67 -13.17 13.53
C ASP A 283 -23.16 -11.81 14.05
N LEU A 284 -23.98 -11.16 14.91
CA LEU A 284 -23.66 -9.83 15.40
C LEU A 284 -22.45 -9.80 16.34
N GLU A 285 -22.15 -10.87 17.06
CA GLU A 285 -20.98 -10.91 17.94
C GLU A 285 -19.69 -10.86 17.11
N LEU A 286 -19.61 -11.66 16.07
CA LEU A 286 -18.52 -11.65 15.11
C LEU A 286 -18.45 -10.31 14.36
N ALA A 287 -19.59 -9.83 13.84
CA ALA A 287 -19.68 -8.59 13.07
C ALA A 287 -19.19 -7.38 13.86
N ILE A 288 -19.68 -7.17 15.10
CA ILE A 288 -19.31 -6.01 15.92
C ILE A 288 -17.80 -5.95 16.20
N ARG A 289 -17.18 -7.09 16.53
CA ARG A 289 -15.72 -7.14 16.77
C ARG A 289 -14.93 -6.73 15.51
N SER A 290 -15.33 -7.27 14.38
CA SER A 290 -14.69 -6.98 13.08
C SER A 290 -14.90 -5.52 12.64
N ILE A 291 -16.11 -4.97 12.84
CA ILE A 291 -16.46 -3.59 12.55
C ILE A 291 -15.64 -2.62 13.40
N VAL A 292 -15.54 -2.86 14.72
CA VAL A 292 -14.73 -2.03 15.61
C VAL A 292 -13.28 -2.00 15.14
N PHE A 293 -12.66 -3.17 14.93
CA PHE A 293 -11.29 -3.24 14.45
C PHE A 293 -11.11 -2.52 13.09
N GLY A 294 -12.01 -2.78 12.13
CA GLY A 294 -11.95 -2.19 10.79
C GLY A 294 -12.08 -0.66 10.80
N ALA A 295 -12.84 -0.10 11.74
CA ALA A 295 -13.07 1.34 11.83
C ALA A 295 -11.96 2.10 12.57
N VAL A 296 -11.33 1.48 13.59
CA VAL A 296 -10.41 2.19 14.49
C VAL A 296 -8.95 1.79 14.35
N GLY A 297 -8.65 0.68 13.69
CA GLY A 297 -7.28 0.22 13.46
C GLY A 297 -6.43 1.33 12.84
N THR A 298 -5.21 1.51 13.35
CA THR A 298 -4.29 2.60 12.98
C THR A 298 -4.96 3.99 13.08
N CYS A 299 -5.84 4.18 14.07
CA CYS A 299 -6.65 5.40 14.22
C CYS A 299 -7.43 5.77 12.93
N GLY A 300 -8.00 4.77 12.23
CA GLY A 300 -8.74 4.99 10.98
C GLY A 300 -7.88 5.39 9.77
N GLN A 301 -6.55 5.26 9.87
CA GLN A 301 -5.61 5.71 8.84
C GLN A 301 -5.12 4.57 7.94
N ARG A 302 -6.02 3.67 7.53
CA ARG A 302 -5.76 2.67 6.50
C ARG A 302 -6.58 2.97 5.26
N CYS A 303 -6.07 2.66 4.09
CA CYS A 303 -6.85 2.72 2.84
C CYS A 303 -8.06 1.77 2.91
N THR A 304 -7.95 0.66 3.65
CA THR A 304 -9.01 -0.34 3.90
C THR A 304 -9.87 -0.06 5.13
N THR A 305 -9.68 1.05 5.85
CA THR A 305 -10.51 1.41 7.00
C THR A 305 -12.00 1.34 6.66
N LEU A 306 -12.77 0.68 7.51
CA LEU A 306 -14.23 0.66 7.40
C LEU A 306 -14.78 2.04 7.72
N ARG A 307 -15.39 2.70 6.73
CA ARG A 307 -15.92 4.07 6.84
C ARG A 307 -17.43 4.12 6.77
N ARG A 308 -18.05 3.15 6.09
CA ARG A 308 -19.51 3.07 5.90
C ARG A 308 -20.02 1.72 6.39
N LEU A 309 -20.93 1.73 7.34
CA LEU A 309 -21.60 0.54 7.85
C LEU A 309 -23.05 0.56 7.37
N ILE A 310 -23.39 -0.35 6.48
CA ILE A 310 -24.70 -0.46 5.84
C ILE A 310 -25.48 -1.53 6.60
N VAL A 311 -26.44 -1.12 7.44
CA VAL A 311 -27.14 -1.99 8.38
C VAL A 311 -28.61 -2.12 8.02
N HIS A 312 -29.13 -3.35 8.00
CA HIS A 312 -30.56 -3.57 7.83
C HIS A 312 -31.36 -2.85 8.94
N GLU A 313 -32.43 -2.17 8.56
CA GLU A 313 -33.20 -1.30 9.47
C GLU A 313 -33.62 -2.00 10.77
N SER A 314 -33.95 -3.31 10.71
CA SER A 314 -34.35 -4.10 11.88
C SER A 314 -33.23 -4.30 12.92
N LEU A 315 -31.97 -4.11 12.54
CA LEU A 315 -30.80 -4.27 13.42
C LEU A 315 -30.18 -2.94 13.85
N ARG A 316 -30.55 -1.83 13.17
CA ARG A 316 -29.89 -0.53 13.28
C ARG A 316 -29.72 -0.06 14.73
N GLU A 317 -30.80 0.01 15.50
CA GLU A 317 -30.75 0.49 16.89
C GLU A 317 -29.83 -0.36 17.77
N ARG A 318 -29.88 -1.68 17.58
CA ARG A 318 -29.06 -2.63 18.36
C ARG A 318 -27.57 -2.45 18.00
N VAL A 319 -27.25 -2.38 16.72
CA VAL A 319 -25.86 -2.23 16.23
C VAL A 319 -25.29 -0.87 16.64
N VAL A 320 -26.03 0.23 16.45
CA VAL A 320 -25.59 1.56 16.87
C VAL A 320 -25.30 1.61 18.37
N ARG A 321 -26.18 1.06 19.20
CA ARG A 321 -25.95 1.02 20.65
C ARG A 321 -24.70 0.24 21.01
N GLN A 322 -24.51 -0.97 20.45
CA GLN A 322 -23.35 -1.81 20.73
C GLN A 322 -22.04 -1.15 20.29
N LEU A 323 -22.03 -0.47 19.12
CA LEU A 323 -20.84 0.23 18.63
C LEU A 323 -20.52 1.46 19.47
N ARG A 324 -21.53 2.24 19.89
CA ARG A 324 -21.32 3.38 20.81
C ARG A 324 -20.69 2.93 22.11
N ASP A 325 -21.23 1.87 22.71
CA ASP A 325 -20.72 1.30 23.97
C ASP A 325 -19.27 0.78 23.77
N GLY A 326 -19.02 0.12 22.63
CA GLY A 326 -17.68 -0.36 22.27
C GLY A 326 -16.68 0.78 22.06
N PHE A 327 -17.02 1.79 21.28
CA PHE A 327 -16.13 2.94 21.01
C PHE A 327 -15.81 3.75 22.28
N ALA A 328 -16.78 3.88 23.19
CA ALA A 328 -16.59 4.59 24.45
C ALA A 328 -15.57 3.91 25.38
N GLN A 329 -15.38 2.59 25.27
CA GLN A 329 -14.52 1.78 26.14
C GLN A 329 -13.12 1.56 25.55
N LEU A 330 -12.84 2.00 24.32
CA LEU A 330 -11.56 1.75 23.67
C LEU A 330 -10.42 2.43 24.44
N PRO A 331 -9.36 1.70 24.80
CA PRO A 331 -8.16 2.29 25.38
C PRO A 331 -7.42 3.14 24.34
N ILE A 332 -7.48 4.45 24.52
CA ILE A 332 -6.78 5.44 23.68
C ILE A 332 -5.58 5.95 24.46
N GLY A 333 -4.40 5.97 23.83
CA GLY A 333 -3.19 6.39 24.53
C GLY A 333 -1.91 6.24 23.74
N ASP A 334 -0.78 6.27 24.47
CA ASP A 334 0.53 6.03 23.90
C ASP A 334 0.56 4.68 23.16
N PRO A 335 0.82 4.65 21.85
CA PRO A 335 0.82 3.42 21.06
C PRO A 335 1.93 2.43 21.47
N ALA A 336 2.97 2.90 22.16
CA ALA A 336 4.01 2.04 22.73
C ALA A 336 3.61 1.40 24.06
N ALA A 337 2.56 1.92 24.73
CA ALA A 337 2.12 1.39 26.01
C ALA A 337 1.30 0.10 25.85
N PRO A 338 1.52 -0.91 26.72
CA PRO A 338 0.72 -2.12 26.73
C PRO A 338 -0.78 -1.85 26.93
N GLY A 339 -1.62 -2.51 26.14
CA GLY A 339 -3.09 -2.40 26.27
C GLY A 339 -3.72 -1.24 25.50
N THR A 340 -2.94 -0.32 24.92
CA THR A 340 -3.46 0.68 24.00
C THR A 340 -3.98 0.01 22.73
N LEU A 341 -5.21 0.38 22.31
CA LEU A 341 -5.83 -0.10 21.07
C LEU A 341 -5.93 0.99 20.00
N VAL A 342 -5.95 2.27 20.39
CA VAL A 342 -6.02 3.41 19.46
C VAL A 342 -4.91 4.39 19.81
N GLY A 343 -3.97 4.55 18.90
CA GLY A 343 -2.92 5.56 18.95
C GLY A 343 -3.39 6.92 18.41
N PRO A 344 -2.46 7.87 18.19
CA PRO A 344 -2.79 9.19 17.65
C PRO A 344 -3.03 9.17 16.14
N LEU A 345 -3.65 10.23 15.62
CA LEU A 345 -3.53 10.63 14.22
C LEU A 345 -2.10 11.10 13.94
N ILE A 346 -1.69 11.02 12.68
CA ILE A 346 -0.31 11.33 12.26
C ILE A 346 0.12 12.77 12.60
N ASP A 347 -0.81 13.72 12.53
CA ASP A 347 -0.57 15.13 12.83
C ASP A 347 -1.87 15.90 13.13
N GLU A 348 -1.72 17.18 13.49
CA GLU A 348 -2.84 18.08 13.78
C GLU A 348 -3.72 18.33 12.54
N ALA A 349 -3.15 18.35 11.33
CA ALA A 349 -3.92 18.56 10.10
C ALA A 349 -4.92 17.42 9.86
N ALA A 350 -4.55 16.18 10.21
CA ALA A 350 -5.46 15.03 10.18
C ALA A 350 -6.61 15.20 11.21
N GLY A 351 -6.29 15.69 12.42
CA GLY A 351 -7.30 16.01 13.44
C GLY A 351 -8.28 17.10 13.01
N GLU A 352 -7.77 18.15 12.39
CA GLU A 352 -8.60 19.23 11.83
C GLU A 352 -9.49 18.74 10.68
N ALA A 353 -8.97 17.85 9.81
CA ALA A 353 -9.75 17.25 8.74
C ALA A 353 -10.90 16.40 9.31
N MET A 354 -10.64 15.61 10.36
CA MET A 354 -11.69 14.87 11.07
C MET A 354 -12.75 15.80 11.66
N HIS A 355 -12.31 16.88 12.34
CA HIS A 355 -13.23 17.85 12.93
C HIS A 355 -14.13 18.52 11.88
N ARG A 356 -13.57 18.93 10.74
CA ARG A 356 -14.34 19.49 9.62
C ARG A 356 -15.35 18.50 9.06
N ALA A 357 -14.97 17.24 8.87
CA ALA A 357 -15.88 16.20 8.36
C ALA A 357 -17.04 15.94 9.31
N LEU A 358 -16.81 15.91 10.63
CA LEU A 358 -17.88 15.77 11.63
C LEU A 358 -18.78 17.00 11.69
N GLY A 359 -18.24 18.20 11.47
CA GLY A 359 -19.04 19.43 11.29
C GLY A 359 -20.01 19.33 10.11
N GLN A 360 -19.49 18.95 8.95
CA GLN A 360 -20.29 18.73 7.74
C GLN A 360 -21.34 17.63 7.94
N ALA A 361 -21.00 16.55 8.63
CA ALA A 361 -21.94 15.48 8.92
C ALA A 361 -23.14 16.00 9.75
N ARG A 362 -22.90 16.84 10.77
CA ARG A 362 -23.97 17.48 11.56
C ARG A 362 -24.83 18.43 10.72
N GLU A 363 -24.21 19.24 9.88
CA GLU A 363 -24.92 20.16 8.96
C GLU A 363 -25.81 19.41 7.96
N GLN A 364 -25.41 18.19 7.60
CA GLN A 364 -26.16 17.31 6.70
C GLN A 364 -27.15 16.38 7.43
N GLY A 365 -27.46 16.67 8.70
CA GLY A 365 -28.47 15.96 9.48
C GLY A 365 -27.95 14.71 10.22
N GLY A 366 -26.63 14.49 10.24
CA GLY A 366 -26.02 13.36 10.94
C GLY A 366 -26.04 13.50 12.45
N GLN A 367 -26.38 12.43 13.15
CA GLN A 367 -26.22 12.31 14.59
C GLN A 367 -24.85 11.76 14.93
N VAL A 368 -24.03 12.52 15.63
CA VAL A 368 -22.61 12.23 15.89
C VAL A 368 -22.38 11.91 17.35
N TRP A 369 -21.70 10.80 17.63
CA TRP A 369 -21.19 10.40 18.94
C TRP A 369 -19.68 10.22 18.86
N GLY A 370 -18.94 10.70 19.86
CA GLY A 370 -17.47 10.71 19.86
C GLY A 370 -16.88 11.77 18.92
N GLY A 371 -15.64 11.58 18.51
CA GLY A 371 -14.92 12.48 17.62
C GLY A 371 -14.23 13.64 18.33
N GLU A 372 -14.36 13.75 19.65
CA GLU A 372 -13.69 14.78 20.43
C GLU A 372 -12.21 14.50 20.61
N ARG A 373 -11.44 15.56 20.75
CA ARG A 373 -10.02 15.50 21.08
C ARG A 373 -9.84 14.97 22.50
N VAL A 374 -9.00 13.95 22.66
CA VAL A 374 -8.56 13.44 23.97
C VAL A 374 -7.30 14.20 24.38
N LYS A 375 -7.30 14.79 25.58
CA LYS A 375 -6.17 15.55 26.15
C LYS A 375 -5.69 14.98 27.48
N ASP A 376 -6.60 14.43 28.26
CA ASP A 376 -6.29 13.92 29.59
C ASP A 376 -5.81 12.47 29.51
N GLY A 377 -4.73 12.16 30.21
CA GLY A 377 -4.17 10.81 30.31
C GLY A 377 -3.45 10.31 29.04
N VAL A 378 -3.22 11.18 28.05
CA VAL A 378 -2.48 10.87 26.82
C VAL A 378 -1.29 11.81 26.66
N PRO A 379 -0.24 11.43 25.88
CA PRO A 379 0.83 12.35 25.49
C PRO A 379 0.30 13.53 24.65
N ASN A 380 1.16 14.50 24.34
CA ASN A 380 0.78 15.74 23.64
C ASN A 380 0.65 15.57 22.10
N GLY A 381 0.16 14.43 21.61
CA GLY A 381 -0.12 14.16 20.21
C GLY A 381 -1.58 14.43 19.83
N CYS A 382 -1.94 14.12 18.58
CA CYS A 382 -3.31 14.26 18.09
C CYS A 382 -4.18 13.03 18.40
N TYR A 383 -4.58 12.87 19.65
CA TYR A 383 -5.47 11.80 20.08
C TYR A 383 -6.94 12.20 19.95
N VAL A 384 -7.75 11.31 19.38
CA VAL A 384 -9.18 11.54 19.15
C VAL A 384 -9.98 10.30 19.58
N ARG A 385 -11.21 10.50 20.07
CA ARG A 385 -12.14 9.40 20.18
C ARG A 385 -12.67 9.01 18.80
N PRO A 386 -12.78 7.72 18.49
CA PRO A 386 -13.49 7.28 17.29
C PRO A 386 -14.92 7.85 17.27
N ALA A 387 -15.37 8.25 16.10
CA ALA A 387 -16.70 8.81 15.90
C ALA A 387 -17.62 7.82 15.20
N LEU A 388 -18.85 7.69 15.73
CA LEU A 388 -19.96 7.02 15.08
C LEU A 388 -20.93 8.09 14.59
N VAL A 389 -21.36 8.00 13.33
CA VAL A 389 -22.25 8.98 12.72
C VAL A 389 -23.44 8.27 12.09
N GLU A 390 -24.63 8.43 12.64
CA GLU A 390 -25.85 7.95 12.02
C GLU A 390 -26.36 9.01 11.05
N ILE A 391 -26.46 8.69 9.75
CA ILE A 391 -26.75 9.65 8.69
C ILE A 391 -27.40 8.96 7.48
N GLU A 392 -28.11 9.73 6.66
CA GLU A 392 -28.67 9.22 5.41
C GLU A 392 -27.58 8.88 4.40
N ALA A 393 -27.75 7.76 3.65
CA ALA A 393 -26.78 7.28 2.66
C ALA A 393 -26.52 8.29 1.53
N THR A 394 -27.49 9.19 1.27
CA THR A 394 -27.40 10.23 0.24
C THR A 394 -26.66 11.50 0.67
N ALA A 395 -26.26 11.59 1.94
CA ALA A 395 -25.53 12.75 2.45
C ALA A 395 -24.18 12.91 1.74
N PRO A 396 -23.85 14.10 1.19
CA PRO A 396 -22.62 14.31 0.42
C PRO A 396 -21.34 13.90 1.15
N ILE A 397 -21.27 14.10 2.48
CA ILE A 397 -20.06 13.75 3.26
C ILE A 397 -19.77 12.25 3.23
N VAL A 398 -20.79 11.39 3.06
CA VAL A 398 -20.64 9.93 2.98
C VAL A 398 -19.86 9.49 1.73
N GLN A 399 -19.82 10.35 0.69
CA GLN A 399 -19.10 10.09 -0.55
C GLN A 399 -17.58 10.39 -0.45
N HIS A 400 -17.15 11.06 0.62
CA HIS A 400 -15.78 11.52 0.78
C HIS A 400 -15.00 10.69 1.82
N GLU A 401 -13.79 10.29 1.44
CA GLU A 401 -12.86 9.69 2.38
C GLU A 401 -12.35 10.74 3.37
N THR A 402 -12.52 10.46 4.68
CA THR A 402 -11.80 11.16 5.74
C THR A 402 -10.84 10.18 6.40
N PHE A 403 -9.53 10.43 6.32
CA PHE A 403 -8.51 9.50 6.79
C PHE A 403 -8.32 9.59 8.31
N ALA A 404 -9.39 9.25 9.03
CA ALA A 404 -9.55 9.34 10.47
C ALA A 404 -10.62 8.32 10.94
N PRO A 405 -10.73 8.04 12.24
CA PRO A 405 -11.66 7.02 12.75
C PRO A 405 -13.11 7.55 12.82
N ILE A 406 -13.75 7.68 11.66
CA ILE A 406 -15.18 8.03 11.51
C ILE A 406 -15.88 6.85 10.85
N LEU A 407 -16.94 6.35 11.48
CA LEU A 407 -17.81 5.32 10.92
C LEU A 407 -19.21 5.88 10.69
N TYR A 408 -19.62 5.98 9.43
CA TYR A 408 -20.99 6.35 9.04
C TYR A 408 -21.89 5.12 9.07
N VAL A 409 -23.00 5.19 9.78
CA VAL A 409 -24.03 4.13 9.83
C VAL A 409 -25.19 4.53 8.94
N LEU A 410 -25.45 3.69 7.94
CA LEU A 410 -26.43 3.89 6.88
C LEU A 410 -27.46 2.76 6.97
N ALA A 411 -28.75 3.10 6.93
CA ALA A 411 -29.82 2.11 6.96
C ALA A 411 -30.19 1.63 5.55
N TYR A 412 -30.62 0.36 5.46
CA TYR A 412 -31.21 -0.19 4.24
C TYR A 412 -32.38 -1.13 4.58
N ARG A 413 -33.26 -1.40 3.62
CA ARG A 413 -34.46 -2.23 3.76
C ARG A 413 -34.39 -3.54 3.00
N ASP A 414 -33.87 -3.52 1.78
CA ASP A 414 -33.69 -4.71 0.96
C ASP A 414 -32.25 -4.84 0.46
N PHE A 415 -31.85 -6.02 0.04
CA PHE A 415 -30.46 -6.32 -0.30
C PHE A 415 -29.97 -5.59 -1.55
N GLU A 416 -30.87 -5.28 -2.49
CA GLU A 416 -30.53 -4.49 -3.70
C GLU A 416 -30.18 -3.05 -3.30
N GLU A 417 -30.91 -2.44 -2.36
CA GLU A 417 -30.59 -1.14 -1.79
C GLU A 417 -29.21 -1.16 -1.10
N ALA A 418 -28.91 -2.22 -0.32
CA ALA A 418 -27.61 -2.36 0.33
C ALA A 418 -26.46 -2.39 -0.67
N LEU A 419 -26.59 -3.15 -1.76
CA LEU A 419 -25.60 -3.20 -2.84
C LEU A 419 -25.49 -1.87 -3.58
N ALA A 420 -26.59 -1.19 -3.81
CA ALA A 420 -26.59 0.14 -4.45
C ALA A 420 -25.86 1.17 -3.59
N ILE A 421 -26.07 1.19 -2.27
CA ILE A 421 -25.34 2.04 -1.32
C ILE A 421 -23.85 1.66 -1.29
N GLN A 422 -23.54 0.36 -1.26
CA GLN A 422 -22.16 -0.14 -1.27
C GLN A 422 -21.40 0.38 -2.49
N ASN A 423 -21.94 0.19 -3.67
CA ASN A 423 -21.30 0.51 -4.95
C ASN A 423 -21.41 1.99 -5.34
N GLY A 424 -22.30 2.75 -4.67
CA GLY A 424 -22.65 4.13 -4.97
C GLY A 424 -21.63 5.19 -4.58
N VAL A 425 -20.34 4.82 -4.42
CA VAL A 425 -19.24 5.75 -4.13
C VAL A 425 -18.18 5.72 -5.21
N PRO A 426 -17.37 6.79 -5.36
CA PRO A 426 -16.33 6.84 -6.39
C PRO A 426 -15.21 5.82 -6.21
N GLN A 427 -14.96 5.37 -4.99
CA GLN A 427 -13.87 4.43 -4.66
C GLN A 427 -14.36 2.98 -4.71
N GLY A 428 -13.44 2.04 -4.87
CA GLY A 428 -13.74 0.61 -4.92
C GLY A 428 -12.57 -0.26 -4.44
N LEU A 429 -12.03 0.02 -3.21
CA LEU A 429 -10.91 -0.76 -2.70
C LEU A 429 -11.38 -2.03 -2.00
N SER A 430 -12.07 -1.90 -0.87
CA SER A 430 -12.44 -3.03 -0.02
C SER A 430 -13.89 -2.95 0.44
N SER A 431 -14.50 -4.10 0.59
CA SER A 431 -15.88 -4.26 1.05
C SER A 431 -16.05 -5.54 1.86
N ALA A 432 -17.10 -5.59 2.68
CA ALA A 432 -17.42 -6.78 3.45
C ALA A 432 -18.93 -6.96 3.55
N ILE A 433 -19.35 -8.20 3.78
CA ILE A 433 -20.71 -8.56 4.18
C ILE A 433 -20.69 -9.50 5.38
N PHE A 434 -21.56 -9.25 6.34
CA PHE A 434 -21.84 -10.16 7.46
C PHE A 434 -23.22 -10.77 7.26
N THR A 435 -23.24 -12.07 6.94
CA THR A 435 -24.47 -12.82 6.64
C THR A 435 -24.27 -14.31 6.91
N ASN A 436 -25.34 -15.00 7.28
CA ASN A 436 -25.44 -16.46 7.32
C ASN A 436 -26.34 -17.00 6.17
N ASP A 437 -26.81 -16.11 5.29
CA ASP A 437 -27.53 -16.53 4.08
C ASP A 437 -26.53 -16.75 2.93
N LEU A 438 -26.46 -17.98 2.44
CA LEU A 438 -25.57 -18.36 1.35
C LEU A 438 -25.84 -17.56 0.05
N ARG A 439 -27.09 -17.22 -0.24
CA ARG A 439 -27.46 -16.50 -1.45
C ARG A 439 -26.99 -15.05 -1.41
N GLU A 440 -27.12 -14.40 -0.25
CA GLU A 440 -26.58 -13.06 -0.04
C GLU A 440 -25.04 -13.06 -0.19
N ALA A 441 -24.37 -14.05 0.42
CA ALA A 441 -22.92 -14.20 0.35
C ALA A 441 -22.43 -14.39 -1.09
N GLU A 442 -23.03 -15.35 -1.82
CA GLU A 442 -22.66 -15.64 -3.22
C GLU A 442 -22.98 -14.47 -4.17
N LEU A 443 -24.14 -13.80 -3.98
CA LEU A 443 -24.50 -12.63 -4.75
C LEU A 443 -23.52 -11.48 -4.51
N PHE A 444 -23.10 -11.25 -3.26
CA PHE A 444 -22.17 -10.19 -2.90
C PHE A 444 -20.80 -10.33 -3.58
N VAL A 445 -20.27 -11.55 -3.71
CA VAL A 445 -18.98 -11.82 -4.39
C VAL A 445 -19.13 -12.10 -5.89
N SER A 446 -20.34 -12.09 -6.42
CA SER A 446 -20.61 -12.30 -7.86
C SER A 446 -20.34 -11.02 -8.67
N PRO A 447 -20.34 -11.11 -10.03
CA PRO A 447 -20.26 -9.94 -10.90
C PRO A 447 -21.37 -8.90 -10.72
N ALA A 448 -22.51 -9.27 -10.11
CA ALA A 448 -23.63 -8.38 -9.79
C ALA A 448 -23.56 -7.82 -8.35
N GLY A 449 -22.55 -8.21 -7.59
CA GLY A 449 -22.37 -7.84 -6.20
C GLY A 449 -21.47 -6.61 -6.00
N SER A 450 -20.50 -6.73 -5.10
CA SER A 450 -19.54 -5.66 -4.81
C SER A 450 -18.63 -5.36 -6.01
N ASP A 451 -18.45 -4.08 -6.31
CA ASP A 451 -17.55 -3.58 -7.35
C ASP A 451 -16.13 -3.25 -6.84
N CYS A 452 -15.79 -3.68 -5.63
CA CYS A 452 -14.48 -3.47 -5.03
C CYS A 452 -13.46 -4.54 -5.47
N GLY A 453 -12.17 -4.18 -5.39
CA GLY A 453 -11.08 -5.14 -5.61
C GLY A 453 -10.99 -6.22 -4.54
N LEU A 454 -11.44 -5.93 -3.31
CA LEU A 454 -11.52 -6.86 -2.19
C LEU A 454 -12.99 -6.97 -1.74
N ALA A 455 -13.54 -8.17 -1.73
CA ALA A 455 -14.91 -8.45 -1.32
C ALA A 455 -14.92 -9.64 -0.34
N ASN A 456 -15.17 -9.37 0.93
CA ASN A 456 -15.04 -10.33 2.02
C ASN A 456 -16.39 -10.76 2.59
N VAL A 457 -16.49 -11.99 3.03
CA VAL A 457 -17.69 -12.53 3.70
C VAL A 457 -17.34 -12.94 5.12
N ASN A 458 -18.10 -12.45 6.10
CA ASN A 458 -17.94 -12.71 7.53
C ASN A 458 -16.53 -12.40 8.08
N THR A 459 -15.84 -11.47 7.43
CA THR A 459 -14.61 -10.83 7.91
C THR A 459 -14.64 -9.35 7.53
N GLY A 460 -13.73 -8.54 8.09
CA GLY A 460 -13.73 -7.09 7.89
C GLY A 460 -13.14 -6.65 6.56
N THR A 461 -13.13 -5.33 6.35
CA THR A 461 -12.53 -4.69 5.16
C THR A 461 -11.00 -4.61 5.24
N SER A 462 -10.40 -4.76 6.44
CA SER A 462 -8.95 -4.74 6.69
C SER A 462 -8.44 -6.16 6.95
N GLY A 463 -7.17 -6.43 6.61
CA GLY A 463 -6.57 -7.75 6.81
C GLY A 463 -6.40 -8.52 5.49
N ALA A 464 -5.86 -7.83 4.48
CA ALA A 464 -5.43 -8.48 3.25
C ALA A 464 -4.32 -9.51 3.53
N GLU A 465 -4.37 -10.65 2.86
CA GLU A 465 -3.37 -11.71 2.95
C GLU A 465 -2.40 -11.62 1.78
N ILE A 466 -1.11 -11.83 2.04
CA ILE A 466 -0.04 -11.70 1.04
C ILE A 466 -0.24 -12.63 -0.17
N GLY A 467 -0.88 -13.77 -0.01
CA GLY A 467 -1.15 -14.69 -1.13
C GLY A 467 -2.13 -14.16 -2.18
N GLY A 468 -2.98 -13.20 -1.81
CA GLY A 468 -3.95 -12.54 -2.68
C GLY A 468 -3.39 -11.31 -3.38
N ALA A 469 -3.92 -10.98 -4.55
CA ALA A 469 -3.65 -9.70 -5.19
C ALA A 469 -4.40 -8.58 -4.45
N PHE A 470 -3.68 -7.54 -4.06
CA PHE A 470 -4.24 -6.37 -3.38
C PHE A 470 -4.43 -5.21 -4.36
N GLY A 471 -5.56 -4.53 -4.27
CA GLY A 471 -5.84 -3.33 -5.05
C GLY A 471 -7.32 -3.08 -5.24
N GLY A 472 -7.64 -1.93 -5.82
CA GLY A 472 -9.00 -1.46 -5.99
C GLY A 472 -9.36 -1.11 -7.43
N GLU A 473 -10.60 -0.67 -7.56
CA GLU A 473 -11.24 -0.23 -8.80
C GLU A 473 -11.68 1.23 -8.69
N LYS A 474 -12.17 1.79 -9.78
CA LYS A 474 -12.70 3.17 -9.85
C LYS A 474 -11.64 4.22 -9.42
N GLU A 475 -12.00 5.16 -8.52
CA GLU A 475 -11.07 6.19 -8.05
C GLU A 475 -10.01 5.69 -7.06
N THR A 476 -10.09 4.44 -6.61
CA THR A 476 -8.99 3.82 -5.88
C THR A 476 -7.77 3.58 -6.78
N GLY A 477 -7.94 3.60 -8.08
CA GLY A 477 -6.85 3.47 -9.05
C GLY A 477 -6.96 2.20 -9.86
N GLY A 478 -5.86 1.45 -9.99
CA GLY A 478 -5.85 0.21 -10.78
C GLY A 478 -4.49 -0.44 -10.82
N GLY A 479 -4.49 -1.68 -11.25
CA GLY A 479 -3.40 -2.62 -11.08
C GLY A 479 -3.63 -3.46 -9.84
N ARG A 480 -2.62 -4.25 -9.46
CA ARG A 480 -2.63 -5.02 -8.21
C ARG A 480 -1.21 -5.08 -7.66
N GLU A 481 -1.12 -5.05 -6.34
CA GLU A 481 0.10 -5.24 -5.56
C GLU A 481 0.09 -6.57 -4.81
N SER A 482 1.13 -6.87 -4.06
CA SER A 482 1.24 -8.02 -3.18
C SER A 482 1.26 -9.35 -3.93
N GLY A 483 0.31 -10.25 -3.69
CA GLY A 483 0.36 -11.66 -4.12
C GLY A 483 -0.23 -11.99 -5.49
N SER A 484 -0.57 -13.27 -5.63
CA SER A 484 -1.18 -13.83 -6.85
C SER A 484 -0.34 -13.52 -8.11
N ASP A 485 -0.95 -12.88 -9.09
CA ASP A 485 -0.31 -12.52 -10.36
C ASP A 485 0.15 -11.05 -10.44
N ALA A 486 0.20 -10.33 -9.32
CA ALA A 486 0.67 -8.95 -9.24
C ALA A 486 2.09 -8.75 -9.82
N TRP A 487 2.94 -9.78 -9.76
CA TRP A 487 4.27 -9.78 -10.37
C TRP A 487 4.27 -9.46 -11.87
N LYS A 488 3.17 -9.71 -12.59
CA LYS A 488 3.04 -9.40 -14.02
C LYS A 488 3.10 -7.89 -14.32
N ASN A 489 2.79 -7.04 -13.34
CA ASN A 489 2.94 -5.59 -13.47
C ASN A 489 4.41 -5.17 -13.65
N TYR A 490 5.34 -5.93 -13.07
CA TYR A 490 6.78 -5.70 -13.12
C TYR A 490 7.47 -6.37 -14.31
N MET A 491 6.69 -6.97 -15.22
CA MET A 491 7.23 -7.67 -16.37
C MET A 491 6.54 -7.26 -17.67
N ARG A 492 7.22 -7.47 -18.77
CA ARG A 492 6.65 -7.36 -20.11
C ARG A 492 6.42 -8.75 -20.71
N ARG A 493 5.27 -8.98 -21.26
CA ARG A 493 4.95 -10.20 -21.99
C ARG A 493 5.44 -10.10 -23.43
N ALA A 494 6.17 -11.09 -23.91
CA ALA A 494 6.63 -11.22 -25.28
C ALA A 494 6.09 -12.51 -25.90
N THR A 495 5.42 -12.39 -27.03
CA THR A 495 5.00 -13.53 -27.84
C THR A 495 6.10 -13.89 -28.84
N ASN A 496 6.50 -15.15 -28.86
CA ASN A 496 7.59 -15.65 -29.69
C ASN A 496 7.09 -16.77 -30.58
N THR A 497 7.37 -16.67 -31.87
CA THR A 497 7.13 -17.76 -32.84
C THR A 497 8.48 -18.23 -33.37
N ILE A 498 8.74 -19.53 -33.23
CA ILE A 498 9.96 -20.18 -33.75
C ILE A 498 9.56 -21.10 -34.87
N ASN A 499 10.06 -20.82 -36.07
CA ASN A 499 9.96 -21.73 -37.20
C ASN A 499 11.16 -22.69 -37.14
N TYR A 500 10.88 -23.99 -36.95
CA TYR A 500 11.89 -25.07 -36.99
C TYR A 500 11.81 -25.93 -38.27
N SER A 501 11.05 -25.45 -39.28
CA SER A 501 10.98 -26.08 -40.61
C SER A 501 11.81 -25.28 -41.62
N SER A 502 12.03 -25.88 -42.81
CA SER A 502 12.65 -25.18 -43.95
C SER A 502 11.64 -24.43 -44.82
N GLN A 503 10.35 -24.44 -44.44
CA GLN A 503 9.27 -23.78 -45.19
C GLN A 503 8.87 -22.49 -44.49
N LEU A 504 8.51 -21.47 -45.27
CA LEU A 504 7.98 -20.20 -44.76
C LEU A 504 6.53 -20.03 -45.23
N PRO A 505 5.54 -20.61 -44.52
CA PRO A 505 4.13 -20.37 -44.83
C PRO A 505 3.79 -18.92 -44.42
N LEU A 506 3.64 -18.04 -45.41
CA LEU A 506 3.21 -16.66 -45.18
C LEU A 506 1.72 -16.63 -44.84
N ALA A 507 1.33 -15.60 -44.07
CA ALA A 507 -0.06 -15.38 -43.70
C ALA A 507 -0.93 -15.23 -44.98
N GLN A 508 -2.16 -15.70 -44.90
CA GLN A 508 -3.17 -15.58 -45.98
C GLN A 508 -2.78 -16.26 -47.32
N GLY A 509 -1.83 -17.21 -47.30
CA GLY A 509 -1.41 -17.93 -48.51
C GLY A 509 -0.65 -17.08 -49.53
N ILE A 510 -0.16 -15.91 -49.15
CA ILE A 510 0.63 -15.04 -50.03
C ILE A 510 1.95 -15.75 -50.39
N ARG A 511 2.35 -15.68 -51.66
CA ARG A 511 3.62 -16.18 -52.15
C ARG A 511 4.37 -15.06 -52.80
N PHE A 512 5.65 -14.95 -52.49
CA PHE A 512 6.58 -14.05 -53.18
C PHE A 512 7.56 -14.92 -53.97
N ASP A 513 7.50 -14.86 -55.29
CA ASP A 513 8.49 -15.49 -56.18
C ASP A 513 9.71 -14.56 -56.31
N ILE A 514 10.58 -14.55 -55.31
CA ILE A 514 11.85 -13.86 -55.35
C ILE A 514 12.90 -14.84 -55.86
N GLN A 515 13.35 -14.64 -57.10
CA GLN A 515 14.50 -15.35 -57.60
C GLN A 515 15.74 -14.77 -56.92
N GLY A 516 16.43 -15.58 -56.09
CA GLY A 516 17.72 -15.27 -55.49
C GLY A 516 18.89 -15.53 -56.44
#